data_431a8a8d21f11c2815d3151df2f61246
#
_entry.id   431a8a8d21f11c2815d3151df2f61246
#
_cell.length_a   1.000
_cell.length_b   1.000
_cell.length_c   1.000
_cell.angle_alpha   90.00
_cell.angle_beta   90.00
_cell.angle_gamma   90.00
#
_symmetry.space_group_name_H-M   'P 1'
#
loop_
_entity.id
_entity.type
_entity.pdbx_description
1 polymer ?
#
loop_
_entity_poly.entity_id
_entity_poly.type
_entity_poly.pdbx_seq_one_letter_code
_entity_poly.pdbx_strand_id
1 'polypeptide(L)'
;MSSPLPPNGEPTDRQKIWCGNYEDGVPARLEQATRTIVDVFDSSVCQWAAKDALEFFGKTTTFAELAEQVDRCAEGLRRMGVTKGDRVALLLPNCPEAVIAFYGILRLGAVVVEHNPLYTEHELAQPFYDHGARVAICWDKIASKIVKLRRTSDLENVVTVDITQSLPKKLQFALRLPFRKTRKLRESMTSPTRHTFPWERLLDHPRIAVEHPRPSIGDPALMLYTSGTTGTPKGAVLTHFNLASELAMSQAWIQKAIPGKETILVTLPPFHAYGILSCTLLGVSIGAKQVLLPSPDINLIMKVFKRETPTFIPAVPPIYQRILRESKKRKISIKGVRLAFSGAMSL
;
A
#
# COMPACT_ATOMS: atom_id res chain seq x y z
N MET A 1 -11.50 -37.70 -2.49
CA MET A 1 -10.25 -38.48 -2.63
C MET A 1 -9.47 -37.85 -3.77
N SER A 2 -8.46 -37.06 -3.45
CA SER A 2 -7.57 -36.40 -4.43
C SER A 2 -6.49 -37.42 -4.80
N SER A 3 -6.42 -37.78 -6.09
CA SER A 3 -5.35 -38.60 -6.62
C SER A 3 -3.99 -37.95 -6.37
N PRO A 4 -2.95 -38.65 -5.95
CA PRO A 4 -1.62 -38.12 -5.78
C PRO A 4 -1.08 -37.63 -7.12
N LEU A 5 -0.40 -36.46 -7.11
CA LEU A 5 0.27 -35.89 -8.27
C LEU A 5 1.38 -36.85 -8.77
N PRO A 6 1.57 -36.98 -10.07
CA PRO A 6 2.63 -37.81 -10.62
C PRO A 6 4.02 -37.27 -10.21
N PRO A 7 5.01 -38.15 -9.93
CA PRO A 7 6.30 -37.77 -9.37
C PRO A 7 7.21 -36.93 -10.30
N ASN A 8 6.88 -36.75 -11.56
CA ASN A 8 7.75 -36.12 -12.57
C ASN A 8 7.16 -34.86 -13.23
N GLY A 9 6.45 -34.04 -12.49
CA GLY A 9 6.29 -32.63 -12.87
C GLY A 9 5.56 -32.30 -14.19
N GLU A 10 5.08 -33.25 -14.96
CA GLU A 10 4.32 -32.94 -16.18
C GLU A 10 2.90 -32.43 -15.84
N PRO A 11 2.45 -31.35 -16.50
CA PRO A 11 1.11 -30.82 -16.28
C PRO A 11 0.04 -31.85 -16.66
N THR A 12 -1.00 -31.99 -15.83
CA THR A 12 -2.19 -32.77 -16.20
C THR A 12 -2.88 -32.16 -17.42
N ASP A 13 -3.70 -32.89 -18.15
CA ASP A 13 -4.39 -32.38 -19.35
C ASP A 13 -5.25 -31.15 -19.06
N ARG A 14 -5.79 -30.98 -17.83
CA ARG A 14 -6.44 -29.73 -17.39
C ARG A 14 -5.46 -28.55 -17.29
N GLN A 15 -4.24 -28.77 -16.86
CA GLN A 15 -3.20 -27.73 -16.77
C GLN A 15 -2.73 -27.29 -18.17
N LYS A 16 -2.74 -28.20 -19.16
CA LYS A 16 -2.39 -27.90 -20.56
C LYS A 16 -3.39 -26.94 -21.23
N ILE A 17 -4.68 -27.04 -20.88
CA ILE A 17 -5.75 -26.24 -21.53
C ILE A 17 -5.55 -24.73 -21.28
N TRP A 18 -5.31 -24.31 -20.05
CA TRP A 18 -5.11 -22.87 -19.76
C TRP A 18 -3.69 -22.41 -20.01
N CYS A 19 -2.68 -23.27 -19.81
CA CYS A 19 -1.29 -22.93 -20.12
C CYS A 19 -1.08 -22.60 -21.60
N GLY A 20 -1.88 -23.20 -22.50
CA GLY A 20 -1.85 -22.88 -23.92
C GLY A 20 -2.27 -21.45 -24.27
N ASN A 21 -2.85 -20.72 -23.32
CA ASN A 21 -3.25 -19.30 -23.46
C ASN A 21 -2.34 -18.33 -22.68
N TYR A 22 -1.27 -18.83 -22.07
CA TYR A 22 -0.32 -17.95 -21.37
C TYR A 22 0.54 -17.19 -22.39
N GLU A 23 0.92 -15.96 -22.04
CA GLU A 23 1.94 -15.24 -22.83
C GLU A 23 3.26 -16.04 -22.83
N ASP A 24 4.02 -15.93 -23.93
CA ASP A 24 5.33 -16.56 -24.04
C ASP A 24 6.22 -16.19 -22.85
N GLY A 25 6.82 -17.23 -22.23
CA GLY A 25 7.69 -17.06 -21.08
C GLY A 25 6.99 -17.08 -19.72
N VAL A 26 5.65 -17.03 -19.64
CA VAL A 26 4.93 -17.22 -18.37
C VAL A 26 4.99 -18.70 -17.95
N PRO A 27 5.59 -19.03 -16.78
CA PRO A 27 5.76 -20.42 -16.39
C PRO A 27 4.40 -21.06 -16.02
N ALA A 28 4.20 -22.31 -16.42
CA ALA A 28 3.01 -23.09 -16.05
C ALA A 28 2.91 -23.39 -14.55
N ARG A 29 4.04 -23.38 -13.86
CA ARG A 29 4.16 -23.58 -12.40
C ARG A 29 5.18 -22.61 -11.84
N LEU A 30 4.90 -22.09 -10.67
CA LEU A 30 5.84 -21.30 -9.87
C LEU A 30 6.34 -22.15 -8.70
N GLU A 31 7.58 -21.90 -8.31
CA GLU A 31 8.09 -22.43 -7.05
C GLU A 31 7.32 -21.84 -5.87
N GLN A 32 7.18 -22.63 -4.82
CA GLN A 32 6.51 -22.20 -3.61
C GLN A 32 7.27 -21.03 -2.98
N ALA A 33 6.55 -19.99 -2.58
CA ALA A 33 7.15 -18.86 -1.90
C ALA A 33 7.73 -19.30 -0.54
N THR A 34 9.00 -18.96 -0.29
CA THR A 34 9.72 -19.29 0.95
C THR A 34 10.14 -18.02 1.73
N ARG A 35 10.04 -16.85 1.10
CA ARG A 35 10.46 -15.57 1.65
C ARG A 35 9.26 -14.75 2.08
N THR A 36 9.34 -14.14 3.27
CA THR A 36 8.33 -13.22 3.76
C THR A 36 8.31 -11.93 2.94
N ILE A 37 7.22 -11.15 3.06
CA ILE A 37 7.16 -9.80 2.44
C ILE A 37 8.23 -8.87 3.03
N VAL A 38 8.63 -9.07 4.28
CA VAL A 38 9.73 -8.32 4.91
C VAL A 38 11.08 -8.67 4.24
N ASP A 39 11.33 -9.96 3.94
CA ASP A 39 12.56 -10.37 3.26
C ASP A 39 12.61 -9.85 1.81
N VAL A 40 11.45 -9.78 1.14
CA VAL A 40 11.35 -9.17 -0.20
C VAL A 40 11.68 -7.68 -0.13
N PHE A 41 11.11 -6.96 0.85
CA PHE A 41 11.41 -5.55 1.09
C PHE A 41 12.90 -5.31 1.31
N ASP A 42 13.52 -6.05 2.23
CA ASP A 42 14.95 -5.90 2.55
C ASP A 42 15.85 -6.15 1.34
N SER A 43 15.50 -7.15 0.52
CA SER A 43 16.26 -7.42 -0.72
C SER A 43 16.11 -6.27 -1.73
N SER A 44 14.92 -5.68 -1.82
CA SER A 44 14.69 -4.52 -2.68
C SER A 44 15.49 -3.31 -2.21
N VAL A 45 15.54 -3.08 -0.90
CA VAL A 45 16.37 -2.02 -0.29
C VAL A 45 17.84 -2.24 -0.58
N CYS A 46 18.32 -3.48 -0.41
CA CYS A 46 19.72 -3.83 -0.68
C CYS A 46 20.08 -3.57 -2.17
N GLN A 47 19.20 -3.98 -3.08
CA GLN A 47 19.46 -3.90 -4.52
C GLN A 47 19.32 -2.47 -5.08
N TRP A 48 18.38 -1.67 -4.53
CA TRP A 48 18.02 -0.36 -5.10
C TRP A 48 18.13 0.81 -4.11
N ALA A 49 18.98 0.71 -3.09
CA ALA A 49 19.11 1.66 -1.98
C ALA A 49 19.05 3.14 -2.40
N ALA A 50 19.81 3.51 -3.43
CA ALA A 50 19.93 4.90 -3.91
C ALA A 50 18.83 5.33 -4.90
N LYS A 51 17.93 4.42 -5.31
CA LYS A 51 16.85 4.76 -6.25
C LYS A 51 15.65 5.32 -5.51
N ASP A 52 14.88 6.16 -6.21
CA ASP A 52 13.58 6.62 -5.74
C ASP A 52 12.62 5.45 -5.57
N ALA A 53 12.08 5.27 -4.36
CA ALA A 53 11.04 4.30 -4.05
C ALA A 53 9.66 4.94 -4.12
N LEU A 54 9.52 6.12 -3.52
CA LEU A 54 8.25 6.83 -3.43
C LEU A 54 8.42 8.25 -3.99
N GLU A 55 7.35 8.77 -4.57
CA GLU A 55 7.21 10.17 -4.90
C GLU A 55 5.83 10.68 -4.49
N PHE A 56 5.80 11.82 -3.80
CA PHE A 56 4.57 12.46 -3.36
C PHE A 56 4.63 13.96 -3.68
N PHE A 57 3.84 14.41 -4.65
CA PHE A 57 3.79 15.80 -5.14
C PHE A 57 5.16 16.36 -5.55
N GLY A 58 6.07 15.53 -6.05
CA GLY A 58 7.41 15.93 -6.49
C GLY A 58 8.50 15.81 -5.42
N LYS A 59 8.18 15.42 -4.19
CA LYS A 59 9.16 15.02 -3.19
C LYS A 59 9.40 13.52 -3.32
N THR A 60 10.65 13.12 -3.50
CA THR A 60 11.05 11.72 -3.57
C THR A 60 11.57 11.22 -2.23
N THR A 61 11.49 9.92 -2.05
CA THR A 61 12.07 9.15 -0.94
C THR A 61 12.76 7.94 -1.55
N THR A 62 14.05 7.77 -1.30
CA THR A 62 14.82 6.63 -1.79
C THR A 62 14.45 5.34 -1.05
N PHE A 63 14.85 4.17 -1.59
CA PHE A 63 14.67 2.89 -0.88
C PHE A 63 15.41 2.86 0.46
N ALA A 64 16.60 3.46 0.54
CA ALA A 64 17.35 3.57 1.80
C ALA A 64 16.62 4.43 2.84
N GLU A 65 16.11 5.60 2.44
CA GLU A 65 15.32 6.48 3.32
C GLU A 65 14.00 5.83 3.74
N LEU A 66 13.35 5.09 2.83
CA LEU A 66 12.14 4.34 3.12
C LEU A 66 12.44 3.27 4.20
N ALA A 67 13.51 2.50 4.04
CA ALA A 67 13.91 1.48 5.01
C ALA A 67 14.20 2.08 6.40
N GLU A 68 14.88 3.22 6.46
CA GLU A 68 15.13 3.91 7.72
C GLU A 68 13.82 4.31 8.41
N GLN A 69 12.87 4.87 7.66
CA GLN A 69 11.58 5.27 8.20
C GLN A 69 10.72 4.06 8.61
N VAL A 70 10.77 2.96 7.88
CA VAL A 70 10.14 1.67 8.22
C VAL A 70 10.67 1.15 9.55
N ASP A 71 11.99 1.11 9.73
CA ASP A 71 12.62 0.65 10.97
C ASP A 71 12.29 1.55 12.17
N ARG A 72 12.23 2.88 11.98
CA ARG A 72 11.82 3.83 13.00
C ARG A 72 10.35 3.68 13.37
N CYS A 73 9.48 3.46 12.39
CA CYS A 73 8.05 3.18 12.59
C CYS A 73 7.86 1.89 13.40
N ALA A 74 8.57 0.82 13.04
CA ALA A 74 8.54 -0.44 13.78
C ALA A 74 8.96 -0.25 15.24
N GLU A 75 10.06 0.46 15.50
CA GLU A 75 10.51 0.75 16.87
C GLU A 75 9.49 1.60 17.65
N GLY A 76 8.91 2.62 17.02
CA GLY A 76 7.87 3.43 17.63
C GLY A 76 6.64 2.61 18.04
N LEU A 77 6.17 1.72 17.16
CA LEU A 77 5.06 0.80 17.45
C LEU A 77 5.42 -0.21 18.55
N ARG A 78 6.63 -0.76 18.53
CA ARG A 78 7.14 -1.65 19.58
C ARG A 78 7.11 -0.96 20.95
N ARG A 79 7.49 0.30 21.03
CA ARG A 79 7.43 1.11 22.26
C ARG A 79 6.00 1.43 22.71
N MET A 80 5.03 1.41 21.77
CA MET A 80 3.61 1.45 22.10
C MET A 80 3.05 0.09 22.57
N GLY A 81 3.90 -0.94 22.70
CA GLY A 81 3.51 -2.26 23.15
C GLY A 81 3.00 -3.18 22.04
N VAL A 82 3.20 -2.84 20.77
CA VAL A 82 2.89 -3.74 19.63
C VAL A 82 3.92 -4.86 19.58
N THR A 83 3.45 -6.09 19.52
CA THR A 83 4.25 -7.30 19.44
C THR A 83 3.83 -8.17 18.26
N LYS A 84 4.58 -9.25 18.00
CA LYS A 84 4.24 -10.24 16.97
C LYS A 84 2.81 -10.77 17.13
N GLY A 85 2.05 -10.78 16.03
CA GLY A 85 0.66 -11.23 15.98
C GLY A 85 -0.39 -10.19 16.39
N ASP A 86 0.01 -9.07 16.97
CA ASP A 86 -0.89 -7.96 17.24
C ASP A 86 -1.42 -7.36 15.92
N ARG A 87 -2.67 -6.87 15.94
CA ARG A 87 -3.27 -6.17 14.82
C ARG A 87 -3.08 -4.67 14.98
N VAL A 88 -2.71 -4.00 13.89
CA VAL A 88 -2.62 -2.54 13.82
C VAL A 88 -3.52 -2.05 12.69
N ALA A 89 -4.51 -1.24 13.02
CA ALA A 89 -5.45 -0.70 12.02
C ALA A 89 -4.79 0.45 11.24
N LEU A 90 -4.91 0.41 9.91
CA LEU A 90 -4.34 1.41 9.00
C LEU A 90 -5.46 2.05 8.17
N LEU A 91 -5.59 3.39 8.27
CA LEU A 91 -6.67 4.16 7.64
C LEU A 91 -6.08 5.40 6.96
N LEU A 92 -5.28 5.18 5.93
CA LEU A 92 -4.56 6.24 5.21
C LEU A 92 -4.94 6.26 3.72
N PRO A 93 -4.90 7.42 3.06
CA PRO A 93 -4.88 7.49 1.61
C PRO A 93 -3.50 7.08 1.08
N ASN A 94 -3.33 7.04 -0.25
CA ASN A 94 -2.01 6.87 -0.86
C ASN A 94 -1.08 8.02 -0.47
N CYS A 95 -0.18 7.78 0.47
CA CYS A 95 0.83 8.71 0.94
C CYS A 95 2.08 7.93 1.39
N PRO A 96 3.25 8.54 1.55
CA PRO A 96 4.45 7.87 2.01
C PRO A 96 4.25 7.14 3.34
N GLU A 97 3.53 7.74 4.26
CA GLU A 97 3.28 7.21 5.60
C GLU A 97 2.47 5.90 5.55
N ALA A 98 1.60 5.72 4.54
CA ALA A 98 0.85 4.46 4.38
C ALA A 98 1.81 3.31 4.05
N VAL A 99 2.77 3.52 3.15
CA VAL A 99 3.77 2.52 2.78
C VAL A 99 4.73 2.24 3.95
N ILE A 100 5.18 3.29 4.64
CA ILE A 100 6.07 3.17 5.80
C ILE A 100 5.38 2.39 6.92
N ALA A 101 4.13 2.73 7.25
CA ALA A 101 3.35 2.07 8.29
C ALA A 101 3.11 0.59 7.94
N PHE A 102 2.73 0.30 6.68
CA PHE A 102 2.51 -1.06 6.21
C PHE A 102 3.74 -1.95 6.47
N TYR A 103 4.91 -1.55 5.99
CA TYR A 103 6.13 -2.33 6.20
C TYR A 103 6.65 -2.27 7.64
N GLY A 104 6.44 -1.17 8.37
CA GLY A 104 6.80 -1.04 9.78
C GLY A 104 6.03 -2.00 10.68
N ILE A 105 4.73 -2.19 10.42
CA ILE A 105 3.89 -3.17 11.10
C ILE A 105 4.38 -4.59 10.82
N LEU A 106 4.59 -4.91 9.53
CA LEU A 106 5.08 -6.24 9.12
C LEU A 106 6.47 -6.54 9.69
N ARG A 107 7.34 -5.53 9.84
CA ARG A 107 8.69 -5.68 10.42
C ARG A 107 8.64 -6.21 11.86
N LEU A 108 7.60 -5.88 12.62
CA LEU A 108 7.36 -6.39 13.97
C LEU A 108 6.77 -7.80 13.99
N GLY A 109 6.39 -8.36 12.84
CA GLY A 109 5.56 -9.56 12.78
C GLY A 109 4.13 -9.33 13.22
N ALA A 110 3.69 -8.06 13.26
CA ALA A 110 2.31 -7.67 13.51
C ALA A 110 1.50 -7.70 12.20
N VAL A 111 0.17 -7.68 12.34
CA VAL A 111 -0.79 -7.81 11.23
C VAL A 111 -1.32 -6.44 10.85
N VAL A 112 -1.18 -6.06 9.58
CA VAL A 112 -1.82 -4.86 9.05
C VAL A 112 -3.31 -5.11 8.88
N VAL A 113 -4.16 -4.22 9.43
CA VAL A 113 -5.62 -4.26 9.19
C VAL A 113 -6.02 -3.02 8.42
N GLU A 114 -6.23 -3.18 7.13
CA GLU A 114 -6.54 -2.07 6.24
C GLU A 114 -8.02 -1.71 6.26
N HIS A 115 -8.31 -0.41 6.38
CA HIS A 115 -9.67 0.12 6.31
C HIS A 115 -9.75 1.34 5.40
N ASN A 116 -10.91 1.49 4.76
CA ASN A 116 -11.21 2.68 3.99
C ASN A 116 -11.34 3.91 4.92
N PRO A 117 -10.48 4.94 4.79
CA PRO A 117 -10.55 6.13 5.63
C PRO A 117 -11.87 6.93 5.44
N LEU A 118 -12.61 6.66 4.37
CA LEU A 118 -13.88 7.34 4.09
C LEU A 118 -15.09 6.66 4.79
N TYR A 119 -14.92 5.47 5.37
CA TYR A 119 -15.99 4.82 6.10
C TYR A 119 -16.46 5.66 7.30
N THR A 120 -17.76 5.56 7.58
CA THR A 120 -18.37 6.18 8.75
C THR A 120 -17.94 5.49 10.06
N GLU A 121 -18.20 6.11 11.19
CA GLU A 121 -17.98 5.49 12.50
C GLU A 121 -18.75 4.16 12.65
N HIS A 122 -19.98 4.13 12.14
CA HIS A 122 -20.82 2.93 12.18
C HIS A 122 -20.24 1.77 11.36
N GLU A 123 -19.74 2.04 10.14
CA GLU A 123 -19.13 1.03 9.27
C GLU A 123 -17.83 0.48 9.86
N LEU A 124 -17.11 1.27 10.66
CA LEU A 124 -15.86 0.86 11.31
C LEU A 124 -16.07 0.15 12.66
N ALA A 125 -17.21 0.35 13.34
CA ALA A 125 -17.43 -0.14 14.70
C ALA A 125 -17.30 -1.66 14.78
N GLN A 126 -18.01 -2.42 13.91
CA GLN A 126 -17.95 -3.88 13.93
C GLN A 126 -16.57 -4.43 13.54
N PRO A 127 -15.90 -3.98 12.46
CA PRO A 127 -14.52 -4.39 12.19
C PRO A 127 -13.56 -4.12 13.35
N PHE A 128 -13.61 -2.95 13.98
CA PHE A 128 -12.73 -2.62 15.12
C PHE A 128 -12.97 -3.49 16.35
N TYR A 129 -14.21 -3.87 16.60
CA TYR A 129 -14.54 -4.86 17.63
C TYR A 129 -14.00 -6.24 17.30
N ASP A 130 -14.15 -6.68 16.03
CA ASP A 130 -13.78 -8.02 15.56
C ASP A 130 -12.27 -8.24 15.57
N HIS A 131 -11.48 -7.31 15.01
CA HIS A 131 -10.03 -7.49 14.94
C HIS A 131 -9.30 -7.11 16.24
N GLY A 132 -9.89 -6.38 17.16
CA GLY A 132 -9.33 -6.03 18.47
C GLY A 132 -7.98 -5.30 18.41
N ALA A 133 -7.76 -4.46 17.37
CA ALA A 133 -6.52 -3.69 17.28
C ALA A 133 -6.44 -2.62 18.37
N ARG A 134 -5.35 -2.65 19.15
CA ARG A 134 -5.10 -1.64 20.20
C ARG A 134 -4.47 -0.36 19.68
N VAL A 135 -3.89 -0.39 18.48
CA VAL A 135 -3.28 0.76 17.81
C VAL A 135 -3.93 0.98 16.45
N ALA A 136 -4.27 2.23 16.15
CA ALA A 136 -4.71 2.65 14.82
C ALA A 136 -3.83 3.79 14.31
N ILE A 137 -3.38 3.70 13.06
CA ILE A 137 -2.69 4.78 12.34
C ILE A 137 -3.66 5.34 11.31
N CYS A 138 -4.03 6.59 11.43
CA CYS A 138 -5.07 7.16 10.58
C CYS A 138 -4.71 8.56 10.07
N TRP A 139 -5.32 8.91 8.94
CA TRP A 139 -5.30 10.29 8.47
C TRP A 139 -5.92 11.23 9.51
N ASP A 140 -5.27 12.33 9.82
CA ASP A 140 -5.71 13.30 10.84
C ASP A 140 -7.14 13.83 10.60
N LYS A 141 -7.56 13.92 9.35
CA LYS A 141 -8.92 14.33 8.98
C LYS A 141 -10.02 13.43 9.52
N ILE A 142 -9.72 12.19 9.83
CA ILE A 142 -10.69 11.22 10.34
C ILE A 142 -10.47 10.89 11.81
N ALA A 143 -9.45 11.48 12.43
CA ALA A 143 -9.03 11.18 13.79
C ALA A 143 -10.18 11.24 14.83
N SER A 144 -11.07 12.22 14.71
CA SER A 144 -12.18 12.40 15.64
C SER A 144 -13.14 11.21 15.66
N LYS A 145 -13.41 10.58 14.49
CA LYS A 145 -14.24 9.38 14.43
C LYS A 145 -13.50 8.13 14.94
N ILE A 146 -12.18 8.03 14.67
CA ILE A 146 -11.39 6.88 15.14
C ILE A 146 -11.24 6.90 16.66
N VAL A 147 -10.99 8.07 17.27
CA VAL A 147 -10.92 8.21 18.73
C VAL A 147 -12.20 7.76 19.43
N LYS A 148 -13.37 7.94 18.82
CA LYS A 148 -14.65 7.49 19.40
C LYS A 148 -14.78 5.97 19.47
N LEU A 149 -14.13 5.24 18.55
CA LEU A 149 -14.13 3.77 18.55
C LEU A 149 -13.50 3.15 19.81
N ARG A 150 -12.70 3.91 20.56
CA ARG A 150 -12.21 3.49 21.89
C ARG A 150 -13.34 3.09 22.88
N ARG A 151 -14.56 3.55 22.63
CA ARG A 151 -15.71 3.25 23.50
C ARG A 151 -16.31 1.86 23.23
N THR A 152 -16.05 1.31 22.06
CA THR A 152 -16.70 0.08 21.55
C THR A 152 -15.72 -0.97 21.05
N SER A 153 -14.41 -0.75 21.24
CA SER A 153 -13.35 -1.67 20.82
C SER A 153 -12.15 -1.58 21.77
N ASP A 154 -11.16 -2.44 21.57
CA ASP A 154 -9.92 -2.48 22.35
C ASP A 154 -8.92 -1.37 21.97
N LEU A 155 -9.32 -0.39 21.18
CA LEU A 155 -8.45 0.67 20.69
C LEU A 155 -7.94 1.57 21.81
N GLU A 156 -6.63 1.56 22.04
CA GLU A 156 -5.96 2.37 23.07
C GLU A 156 -5.28 3.61 22.46
N ASN A 157 -4.52 3.42 21.38
CA ASN A 157 -3.69 4.44 20.78
C ASN A 157 -4.12 4.78 19.37
N VAL A 158 -4.25 6.07 19.09
CA VAL A 158 -4.55 6.60 17.75
C VAL A 158 -3.38 7.47 17.32
N VAL A 159 -2.62 6.98 16.34
CA VAL A 159 -1.55 7.73 15.69
C VAL A 159 -2.15 8.50 14.51
N THR A 160 -1.88 9.79 14.43
CA THR A 160 -2.43 10.65 13.37
C THR A 160 -1.36 11.13 12.41
N VAL A 161 -1.67 11.05 11.14
CA VAL A 161 -0.81 11.45 10.03
C VAL A 161 -1.34 12.73 9.39
N ASP A 162 -0.55 13.79 9.42
CA ASP A 162 -0.72 14.99 8.60
C ASP A 162 0.04 14.80 7.28
N ILE A 163 -0.66 14.38 6.23
CA ILE A 163 -0.03 14.12 4.93
C ILE A 163 0.61 15.36 4.30
N THR A 164 0.34 16.57 4.81
CA THR A 164 0.97 17.78 4.30
C THR A 164 2.45 17.88 4.70
N GLN A 165 2.89 17.15 5.72
CA GLN A 165 4.30 17.11 6.15
C GLN A 165 5.18 16.36 5.12
N SER A 166 4.60 15.47 4.34
CA SER A 166 5.29 14.78 3.24
C SER A 166 5.33 15.56 1.93
N LEU A 167 4.69 16.72 1.85
CA LEU A 167 4.80 17.60 0.68
C LEU A 167 6.20 18.24 0.56
N PRO A 168 6.62 18.68 -0.64
CA PRO A 168 7.78 19.53 -0.80
C PRO A 168 7.69 20.80 0.07
N LYS A 169 8.83 21.24 0.66
CA LYS A 169 8.87 22.43 1.57
C LYS A 169 8.20 23.67 0.98
N LYS A 170 8.36 23.90 -0.33
CA LYS A 170 7.71 25.02 -1.03
C LYS A 170 6.18 24.93 -0.99
N LEU A 171 5.61 23.72 -1.14
CA LEU A 171 4.16 23.52 -1.05
C LEU A 171 3.66 23.61 0.39
N GLN A 172 4.42 23.09 1.36
CA GLN A 172 4.10 23.25 2.79
C GLN A 172 4.02 24.74 3.15
N PHE A 173 5.00 25.53 2.72
CA PHE A 173 5.00 26.98 2.95
C PHE A 173 3.79 27.65 2.25
N ALA A 174 3.53 27.30 1.00
CA ALA A 174 2.39 27.85 0.26
C ALA A 174 1.04 27.55 0.94
N LEU A 175 0.89 26.37 1.57
CA LEU A 175 -0.33 26.02 2.32
C LEU A 175 -0.53 26.84 3.61
N ARG A 176 0.53 27.46 4.14
CA ARG A 176 0.47 28.35 5.33
C ARG A 176 0.05 29.77 5.01
N LEU A 177 0.08 30.16 3.73
CA LEU A 177 -0.32 31.50 3.31
C LEU A 177 -1.80 31.77 3.57
N PRO A 178 -2.21 33.00 3.98
CA PRO A 178 -3.56 33.29 4.45
C PRO A 178 -4.60 33.49 3.32
N PHE A 179 -4.33 32.94 2.14
CA PHE A 179 -5.26 33.03 1.02
C PHE A 179 -6.41 32.01 1.14
N ARG A 180 -7.61 32.38 0.73
CA ARG A 180 -8.80 31.50 0.77
C ARG A 180 -8.59 30.18 0.03
N LYS A 181 -7.88 30.18 -1.10
CA LYS A 181 -7.58 28.96 -1.88
C LYS A 181 -6.63 28.03 -1.12
N THR A 182 -5.55 28.54 -0.56
CA THR A 182 -4.55 27.75 0.19
C THR A 182 -5.16 27.20 1.48
N ARG A 183 -5.98 28.01 2.18
CA ARG A 183 -6.71 27.54 3.36
C ARG A 183 -7.65 26.37 3.04
N LYS A 184 -8.49 26.50 1.98
CA LYS A 184 -9.38 25.39 1.55
C LYS A 184 -8.59 24.15 1.17
N LEU A 185 -7.46 24.29 0.46
CA LEU A 185 -6.61 23.17 0.08
C LEU A 185 -6.01 22.51 1.33
N ARG A 186 -5.49 23.29 2.28
CA ARG A 186 -4.99 22.77 3.55
C ARG A 186 -6.10 22.02 4.32
N GLU A 187 -7.27 22.63 4.49
CA GLU A 187 -8.43 22.01 5.16
C GLU A 187 -8.91 20.72 4.47
N SER A 188 -8.63 20.56 3.16
CA SER A 188 -8.91 19.30 2.46
C SER A 188 -7.87 18.20 2.75
N MET A 189 -6.67 18.54 3.19
CA MET A 189 -5.55 17.61 3.36
C MET A 189 -5.22 17.30 4.81
N THR A 190 -5.52 18.18 5.77
CA THR A 190 -5.19 18.03 7.19
C THR A 190 -6.24 18.67 8.10
N SER A 191 -6.31 18.24 9.32
CA SER A 191 -7.17 18.78 10.38
C SER A 191 -6.47 18.74 11.75
N PRO A 192 -6.71 19.72 12.63
CA PRO A 192 -6.24 19.64 14.00
C PRO A 192 -6.81 18.41 14.72
N THR A 193 -5.99 17.75 15.51
CA THR A 193 -6.38 16.55 16.25
C THR A 193 -6.29 16.75 17.76
N ARG A 194 -7.05 15.97 18.52
CA ARG A 194 -7.01 15.95 19.98
C ARG A 194 -7.01 14.49 20.45
N HIS A 195 -6.33 14.23 21.58
CA HIS A 195 -6.25 12.90 22.19
C HIS A 195 -5.63 11.84 21.26
N THR A 196 -4.69 12.26 20.43
CA THR A 196 -3.98 11.40 19.47
C THR A 196 -2.47 11.55 19.62
N PHE A 197 -1.73 10.61 19.06
CA PHE A 197 -0.27 10.63 19.02
C PHE A 197 0.19 11.06 17.62
N PRO A 198 1.00 12.10 17.48
CA PRO A 198 1.47 12.55 16.17
C PRO A 198 2.42 11.53 15.54
N TRP A 199 2.29 11.32 14.20
CA TRP A 199 3.15 10.43 13.43
C TRP A 199 4.64 10.74 13.55
N GLU A 200 5.01 12.02 13.60
CA GLU A 200 6.39 12.45 13.70
C GLU A 200 7.04 11.95 15.00
N ARG A 201 6.27 11.91 16.10
CA ARG A 201 6.76 11.33 17.36
C ARG A 201 6.90 9.82 17.30
N LEU A 202 6.11 9.13 16.47
CA LEU A 202 6.28 7.69 16.23
C LEU A 202 7.62 7.40 15.57
N LEU A 203 8.07 8.26 14.66
CA LEU A 203 9.35 8.15 13.98
C LEU A 203 10.54 8.75 14.74
N ASP A 204 10.29 9.47 15.86
CA ASP A 204 11.34 10.08 16.70
C ASP A 204 11.98 9.04 17.64
N HIS A 205 12.38 7.91 17.06
CA HIS A 205 13.04 6.81 17.74
C HIS A 205 14.20 6.29 16.87
N PRO A 206 15.21 5.60 17.45
CA PRO A 206 16.21 4.91 16.66
C PRO A 206 15.55 3.84 15.78
N ARG A 207 16.30 3.30 14.86
CA ARG A 207 15.88 2.12 14.08
C ARG A 207 15.68 0.93 15.01
N ILE A 208 14.73 0.06 14.67
CA ILE A 208 14.56 -1.20 15.39
C ILE A 208 15.85 -2.02 15.34
N ALA A 209 16.16 -2.74 16.42
CA ALA A 209 17.34 -3.58 16.48
C ALA A 209 17.35 -4.63 15.35
N VAL A 210 18.52 -4.89 14.79
CA VAL A 210 18.70 -5.88 13.70
C VAL A 210 18.33 -7.28 14.16
N GLU A 211 18.56 -7.57 15.45
CA GLU A 211 18.26 -8.84 16.10
C GLU A 211 16.79 -9.02 16.44
N HIS A 212 15.93 -8.02 16.18
CA HIS A 212 14.50 -8.16 16.42
C HIS A 212 13.93 -9.35 15.64
N PRO A 213 13.15 -10.24 16.32
CA PRO A 213 12.62 -11.44 15.67
C PRO A 213 11.82 -11.10 14.41
N ARG A 214 12.09 -11.84 13.34
CA ARG A 214 11.40 -11.66 12.05
C ARG A 214 10.14 -12.51 11.98
N PRO A 215 9.13 -12.11 11.19
CA PRO A 215 8.00 -12.96 10.90
C PRO A 215 8.42 -14.20 10.11
N SER A 216 7.67 -15.28 10.27
CA SER A 216 7.76 -16.50 9.49
C SER A 216 6.81 -16.44 8.29
N ILE A 217 7.07 -17.25 7.26
CA ILE A 217 6.28 -17.26 6.03
C ILE A 217 4.80 -17.61 6.26
N GLY A 218 4.50 -18.43 7.26
CA GLY A 218 3.13 -18.78 7.65
C GLY A 218 2.42 -17.81 8.58
N ASP A 219 3.12 -16.79 9.10
CA ASP A 219 2.51 -15.83 10.01
C ASP A 219 1.47 -14.95 9.28
N PRO A 220 0.37 -14.56 9.95
CA PRO A 220 -0.55 -13.55 9.45
C PRO A 220 0.18 -12.23 9.16
N ALA A 221 -0.14 -11.60 8.04
CA ALA A 221 0.49 -10.36 7.59
C ALA A 221 -0.51 -9.23 7.33
N LEU A 222 -1.66 -9.57 6.76
CA LEU A 222 -2.65 -8.60 6.31
C LEU A 222 -4.06 -9.11 6.60
N MET A 223 -4.93 -8.22 7.05
CA MET A 223 -6.36 -8.47 7.17
C MET A 223 -7.13 -7.45 6.33
N LEU A 224 -8.02 -7.95 5.48
CA LEU A 224 -8.90 -7.13 4.63
C LEU A 224 -10.35 -7.47 4.92
N TYR A 225 -11.17 -6.44 5.16
CA TYR A 225 -12.60 -6.62 5.38
C TYR A 225 -13.38 -6.60 4.07
N THR A 226 -14.23 -7.60 3.91
CA THR A 226 -15.19 -7.70 2.79
C THR A 226 -16.60 -7.45 3.30
N SER A 227 -17.48 -6.91 2.45
CA SER A 227 -18.87 -6.60 2.81
C SER A 227 -19.73 -7.81 3.18
N GLY A 228 -19.22 -9.03 2.93
CA GLY A 228 -19.93 -10.28 3.22
C GLY A 228 -21.30 -10.40 2.55
N THR A 229 -21.67 -11.55 2.06
CA THR A 229 -23.01 -11.84 1.51
C THR A 229 -24.12 -11.82 2.57
N THR A 230 -23.76 -11.90 3.85
CA THR A 230 -24.66 -11.95 5.01
C THR A 230 -24.84 -10.61 5.71
N GLY A 231 -24.29 -9.50 5.17
CA GLY A 231 -24.38 -8.15 5.72
C GLY A 231 -23.36 -7.81 6.81
N THR A 232 -22.80 -8.79 7.53
CA THR A 232 -21.71 -8.55 8.51
C THR A 232 -20.36 -8.60 7.81
N PRO A 233 -19.53 -7.55 7.93
CA PRO A 233 -18.18 -7.56 7.37
C PRO A 233 -17.35 -8.71 7.93
N LYS A 234 -16.57 -9.39 7.06
CA LYS A 234 -15.68 -10.49 7.43
C LYS A 234 -14.24 -10.11 7.14
N GLY A 235 -13.35 -10.30 8.12
CA GLY A 235 -11.92 -10.08 7.98
C GLY A 235 -11.23 -11.29 7.34
N ALA A 236 -10.79 -11.18 6.09
CA ALA A 236 -9.96 -12.17 5.45
C ALA A 236 -8.51 -12.00 5.90
N VAL A 237 -7.97 -13.01 6.58
CA VAL A 237 -6.57 -13.02 7.05
C VAL A 237 -5.68 -13.62 5.97
N LEU A 238 -4.68 -12.86 5.54
CA LEU A 238 -3.67 -13.26 4.57
C LEU A 238 -2.32 -13.40 5.28
N THR A 239 -1.65 -14.53 5.05
CA THR A 239 -0.30 -14.77 5.56
C THR A 239 0.77 -14.14 4.67
N HIS A 240 2.01 -14.06 5.15
CA HIS A 240 3.15 -13.72 4.29
C HIS A 240 3.25 -14.66 3.09
N PHE A 241 2.91 -15.94 3.26
CA PHE A 241 2.88 -16.91 2.16
C PHE A 241 1.88 -16.55 1.07
N ASN A 242 0.65 -16.18 1.46
CA ASN A 242 -0.37 -15.78 0.49
C ASN A 242 0.08 -14.56 -0.31
N LEU A 243 0.60 -13.53 0.38
CA LEU A 243 1.07 -12.30 -0.25
C LEU A 243 2.29 -12.54 -1.15
N ALA A 244 3.25 -13.35 -0.71
CA ALA A 244 4.44 -13.66 -1.47
C ALA A 244 4.14 -14.54 -2.69
N SER A 245 3.19 -15.49 -2.58
CA SER A 245 2.75 -16.31 -3.71
C SER A 245 2.05 -15.47 -4.77
N GLU A 246 1.15 -14.57 -4.37
CA GLU A 246 0.47 -13.66 -5.29
C GLU A 246 1.46 -12.69 -5.95
N LEU A 247 2.45 -12.22 -5.19
CA LEU A 247 3.52 -11.39 -5.73
C LEU A 247 4.34 -12.13 -6.79
N ALA A 248 4.70 -13.38 -6.55
CA ALA A 248 5.42 -14.22 -7.52
C ALA A 248 4.59 -14.45 -8.79
N MET A 249 3.28 -14.71 -8.65
CA MET A 249 2.35 -14.80 -9.79
C MET A 249 2.31 -13.49 -10.58
N SER A 250 2.14 -12.36 -9.90
CA SER A 250 2.13 -11.03 -10.53
C SER A 250 3.42 -10.74 -11.28
N GLN A 251 4.59 -11.06 -10.70
CA GLN A 251 5.89 -10.90 -11.37
C GLN A 251 6.02 -11.75 -12.61
N ALA A 252 5.51 -12.99 -12.59
CA ALA A 252 5.55 -13.87 -13.75
C ALA A 252 4.76 -13.32 -14.95
N TRP A 253 3.68 -12.57 -14.69
CA TRP A 253 2.85 -11.99 -15.73
C TRP A 253 3.35 -10.63 -16.28
N ILE A 254 4.20 -9.90 -15.54
CA ILE A 254 4.70 -8.59 -15.98
C ILE A 254 6.06 -8.67 -16.69
N GLN A 255 6.26 -9.63 -17.59
CA GLN A 255 7.53 -9.90 -18.23
C GLN A 255 8.15 -8.71 -18.97
N LYS A 256 7.34 -7.74 -19.39
CA LYS A 256 7.79 -6.49 -20.02
C LYS A 256 8.27 -5.44 -19.01
N ALA A 257 8.13 -5.68 -17.71
CA ALA A 257 8.66 -4.80 -16.68
C ALA A 257 10.19 -4.88 -16.65
N ILE A 258 10.83 -3.73 -16.46
CA ILE A 258 12.29 -3.66 -16.31
C ILE A 258 12.58 -3.31 -14.84
N PRO A 259 13.03 -4.28 -14.01
CA PRO A 259 13.30 -4.02 -12.60
C PRO A 259 14.22 -2.81 -12.38
N GLY A 260 13.86 -1.99 -11.42
CA GLY A 260 14.57 -0.75 -11.09
C GLY A 260 14.41 0.39 -12.11
N LYS A 261 13.55 0.26 -13.12
CA LYS A 261 13.30 1.32 -14.13
C LYS A 261 11.83 1.69 -14.28
N GLU A 262 10.92 1.01 -13.57
CA GLU A 262 9.51 1.32 -13.67
C GLU A 262 9.13 2.52 -12.81
N THR A 263 8.16 3.29 -13.30
CA THR A 263 7.45 4.32 -12.55
C THR A 263 5.98 3.94 -12.52
N ILE A 264 5.46 3.63 -11.34
CA ILE A 264 4.07 3.21 -11.13
C ILE A 264 3.23 4.42 -10.75
N LEU A 265 2.12 4.63 -11.47
CA LEU A 265 1.10 5.59 -11.07
C LEU A 265 0.15 4.96 -10.04
N VAL A 266 0.27 5.36 -8.78
CA VAL A 266 -0.53 4.81 -7.68
C VAL A 266 -1.80 5.63 -7.48
N THR A 267 -2.90 5.14 -8.04
CA THR A 267 -4.24 5.72 -7.90
C THR A 267 -5.24 4.77 -7.25
N LEU A 268 -4.89 3.49 -7.17
CA LEU A 268 -5.70 2.48 -6.50
C LEU A 268 -5.63 2.68 -4.99
N PRO A 269 -6.75 2.48 -4.26
CA PRO A 269 -6.74 2.63 -2.81
C PRO A 269 -5.86 1.58 -2.12
N PRO A 270 -5.05 1.98 -1.09
CA PRO A 270 -4.16 1.05 -0.39
C PRO A 270 -4.90 0.05 0.51
N PHE A 271 -6.19 0.26 0.77
CA PHE A 271 -7.06 -0.61 1.57
C PHE A 271 -7.83 -1.65 0.73
N HIS A 272 -7.51 -1.81 -0.55
CA HIS A 272 -8.01 -2.88 -1.41
C HIS A 272 -6.88 -3.78 -1.87
N ALA A 273 -7.13 -5.09 -1.94
CA ALA A 273 -6.14 -6.09 -2.35
C ALA A 273 -5.43 -5.71 -3.65
N TYR A 274 -6.18 -5.23 -4.65
CA TYR A 274 -5.60 -4.81 -5.93
C TYR A 274 -4.60 -3.64 -5.77
N GLY A 275 -4.89 -2.65 -4.92
CA GLY A 275 -3.96 -1.54 -4.64
C GLY A 275 -2.70 -1.99 -3.90
N ILE A 276 -2.87 -2.83 -2.86
CA ILE A 276 -1.74 -3.35 -2.09
C ILE A 276 -0.83 -4.19 -2.99
N LEU A 277 -1.40 -5.16 -3.70
CA LEU A 277 -0.63 -6.11 -4.51
C LEU A 277 0.05 -5.43 -5.70
N SER A 278 -0.71 -4.68 -6.52
CA SER A 278 -0.20 -4.12 -7.77
C SER A 278 0.64 -2.85 -7.60
N CYS A 279 0.46 -2.13 -6.49
CA CYS A 279 1.21 -0.90 -6.23
C CYS A 279 2.27 -1.14 -5.15
N THR A 280 1.85 -1.39 -3.89
CA THR A 280 2.76 -1.41 -2.76
C THR A 280 3.73 -2.60 -2.82
N LEU A 281 3.22 -3.83 -2.95
CA LEU A 281 4.07 -5.02 -2.94
C LEU A 281 4.86 -5.19 -4.24
N LEU A 282 4.17 -5.16 -5.38
CA LEU A 282 4.80 -5.33 -6.69
C LEU A 282 5.78 -4.18 -6.97
N GLY A 283 5.38 -2.93 -6.67
CA GLY A 283 6.24 -1.77 -6.87
C GLY A 283 7.56 -1.87 -6.11
N VAL A 284 7.51 -2.25 -4.84
CA VAL A 284 8.72 -2.46 -4.04
C VAL A 284 9.54 -3.62 -4.59
N SER A 285 8.90 -4.76 -4.88
CA SER A 285 9.60 -5.99 -5.29
C SER A 285 10.38 -5.88 -6.59
N ILE A 286 9.98 -4.99 -7.49
CA ILE A 286 10.68 -4.74 -8.76
C ILE A 286 11.52 -3.45 -8.75
N GLY A 287 11.68 -2.81 -7.59
CA GLY A 287 12.46 -1.58 -7.47
C GLY A 287 11.87 -0.38 -8.23
N ALA A 288 10.54 -0.33 -8.35
CA ALA A 288 9.85 0.74 -9.06
C ALA A 288 9.67 1.99 -8.19
N LYS A 289 9.74 3.16 -8.81
CA LYS A 289 9.28 4.41 -8.21
C LYS A 289 7.76 4.45 -8.20
N GLN A 290 7.15 4.63 -7.05
CA GLN A 290 5.71 4.73 -6.86
C GLN A 290 5.30 6.21 -6.74
N VAL A 291 4.59 6.73 -7.73
CA VAL A 291 4.04 8.09 -7.71
C VAL A 291 2.68 8.05 -7.02
N LEU A 292 2.66 8.44 -5.76
CA LEU A 292 1.52 8.32 -4.87
C LEU A 292 0.56 9.49 -5.07
N LEU A 293 -0.71 9.20 -5.35
CA LEU A 293 -1.78 10.20 -5.41
C LEU A 293 -2.84 9.86 -4.37
N PRO A 294 -3.15 10.78 -3.42
CA PRO A 294 -4.08 10.51 -2.32
C PRO A 294 -5.52 10.28 -2.78
N SER A 295 -5.82 10.64 -4.01
CA SER A 295 -7.09 10.39 -4.68
C SER A 295 -6.89 10.25 -6.19
N PRO A 296 -7.78 9.54 -6.91
CA PRO A 296 -7.72 9.37 -8.35
C PRO A 296 -8.22 10.63 -9.11
N ASP A 297 -7.79 11.83 -8.67
CA ASP A 297 -8.13 13.10 -9.31
C ASP A 297 -7.42 13.21 -10.66
N ILE A 298 -8.19 13.40 -11.72
CA ILE A 298 -7.65 13.46 -13.09
C ILE A 298 -6.71 14.65 -13.30
N ASN A 299 -6.88 15.75 -12.56
CA ASN A 299 -5.97 16.89 -12.67
C ASN A 299 -4.62 16.58 -12.05
N LEU A 300 -4.60 15.83 -10.94
CA LEU A 300 -3.35 15.35 -10.34
C LEU A 300 -2.66 14.35 -11.28
N ILE A 301 -3.40 13.39 -11.83
CA ILE A 301 -2.89 12.43 -12.82
C ILE A 301 -2.27 13.16 -14.02
N MET A 302 -2.97 14.13 -14.61
CA MET A 302 -2.44 14.88 -15.75
C MET A 302 -1.23 15.76 -15.40
N LYS A 303 -1.09 16.21 -14.14
CA LYS A 303 0.13 16.89 -13.67
C LYS A 303 1.33 15.93 -13.61
N VAL A 304 1.11 14.67 -13.20
CA VAL A 304 2.15 13.64 -13.25
C VAL A 304 2.62 13.46 -14.69
N PHE A 305 1.71 13.18 -15.63
CA PHE A 305 2.06 13.01 -17.04
C PHE A 305 2.77 14.21 -17.69
N LYS A 306 2.53 15.43 -17.20
CA LYS A 306 3.27 16.62 -17.68
C LYS A 306 4.72 16.65 -17.18
N ARG A 307 4.98 16.09 -16.02
CA ARG A 307 6.31 16.09 -15.40
C ARG A 307 7.12 14.87 -15.83
N GLU A 308 6.50 13.71 -15.82
CA GLU A 308 7.07 12.44 -16.20
C GLU A 308 5.96 11.47 -16.63
N THR A 309 6.23 10.60 -17.58
CA THR A 309 5.27 9.59 -17.99
C THR A 309 5.44 8.35 -17.13
N PRO A 310 4.40 7.93 -16.36
CA PRO A 310 4.42 6.63 -15.69
C PRO A 310 4.57 5.51 -16.72
N THR A 311 5.38 4.50 -16.41
CA THR A 311 5.60 3.36 -17.31
C THR A 311 4.64 2.22 -17.02
N PHE A 312 4.12 2.17 -15.78
CA PHE A 312 3.17 1.15 -15.33
C PHE A 312 1.96 1.82 -14.64
N ILE A 313 0.77 1.46 -15.07
CA ILE A 313 -0.48 2.00 -14.54
C ILE A 313 -1.42 0.86 -14.17
N PRO A 314 -1.45 0.40 -12.90
CA PRO A 314 -2.56 -0.41 -12.41
C PRO A 314 -3.76 0.51 -12.12
N ALA A 315 -4.90 0.25 -12.76
CA ALA A 315 -6.08 1.09 -12.59
C ALA A 315 -7.38 0.35 -12.94
N VAL A 316 -8.51 0.99 -12.63
CA VAL A 316 -9.83 0.53 -13.07
C VAL A 316 -10.19 1.18 -14.42
N PRO A 317 -11.07 0.55 -15.24
CA PRO A 317 -11.43 1.03 -16.57
C PRO A 317 -11.81 2.53 -16.66
N PRO A 318 -12.61 3.10 -15.72
CA PRO A 318 -12.96 4.52 -15.77
C PRO A 318 -11.75 5.46 -15.66
N ILE A 319 -10.68 5.07 -14.99
CA ILE A 319 -9.45 5.89 -14.89
C ILE A 319 -8.75 5.93 -16.24
N TYR A 320 -8.64 4.82 -16.96
CA TYR A 320 -8.05 4.79 -18.32
C TYR A 320 -8.85 5.67 -19.29
N GLN A 321 -10.17 5.55 -19.28
CA GLN A 321 -11.06 6.38 -20.11
C GLN A 321 -10.84 7.88 -19.84
N ARG A 322 -10.73 8.27 -18.57
CA ARG A 322 -10.45 9.66 -18.18
C ARG A 322 -9.05 10.10 -18.63
N ILE A 323 -8.02 9.27 -18.45
CA ILE A 323 -6.65 9.55 -18.92
C ILE A 323 -6.64 9.79 -20.44
N LEU A 324 -7.22 8.89 -21.21
CA LEU A 324 -7.28 9.00 -22.67
C LEU A 324 -8.02 10.27 -23.12
N ARG A 325 -9.17 10.58 -22.52
CA ARG A 325 -9.94 11.77 -22.85
C ARG A 325 -9.18 13.05 -22.52
N GLU A 326 -8.66 13.16 -21.32
CA GLU A 326 -7.99 14.37 -20.85
C GLU A 326 -6.59 14.56 -21.45
N SER A 327 -5.88 13.49 -21.79
CA SER A 327 -4.61 13.59 -22.53
C SER A 327 -4.81 14.20 -23.91
N LYS A 328 -5.84 13.73 -24.65
CA LYS A 328 -6.21 14.32 -25.96
C LYS A 328 -6.62 15.79 -25.81
N LYS A 329 -7.54 16.10 -24.89
CA LYS A 329 -8.05 17.45 -24.66
C LYS A 329 -6.95 18.44 -24.28
N ARG A 330 -6.00 18.03 -23.45
CA ARG A 330 -4.91 18.90 -22.94
C ARG A 330 -3.62 18.80 -23.77
N LYS A 331 -3.61 18.00 -24.82
CA LYS A 331 -2.43 17.72 -25.66
C LYS A 331 -1.23 17.24 -24.85
N ILE A 332 -1.47 16.37 -23.86
CA ILE A 332 -0.46 15.76 -23.00
C ILE A 332 -0.10 14.39 -23.57
N SER A 333 1.18 14.12 -23.80
CA SER A 333 1.64 12.81 -24.26
C SER A 333 1.49 11.76 -23.16
N ILE A 334 1.00 10.59 -23.54
CA ILE A 334 0.98 9.38 -22.71
C ILE A 334 1.91 8.29 -23.29
N LYS A 335 2.73 8.66 -24.30
CA LYS A 335 3.75 7.76 -24.85
C LYS A 335 4.77 7.43 -23.76
N GLY A 336 5.09 6.15 -23.60
CA GLY A 336 5.99 5.65 -22.56
C GLY A 336 5.28 4.76 -21.52
N VAL A 337 3.95 4.75 -21.47
CA VAL A 337 3.21 3.72 -20.73
C VAL A 337 3.43 2.38 -21.43
N ARG A 338 4.02 1.43 -20.72
CA ARG A 338 4.37 0.09 -21.24
C ARG A 338 3.47 -0.99 -20.68
N LEU A 339 3.06 -0.82 -19.43
CA LEU A 339 2.24 -1.76 -18.69
C LEU A 339 0.96 -1.08 -18.21
N ALA A 340 -0.17 -1.70 -18.51
CA ALA A 340 -1.49 -1.24 -18.08
C ALA A 340 -2.29 -2.45 -17.60
N PHE A 341 -2.51 -2.51 -16.28
CA PHE A 341 -3.36 -3.54 -15.68
C PHE A 341 -4.72 -2.97 -15.35
N SER A 342 -5.76 -3.61 -15.89
CA SER A 342 -7.15 -3.25 -15.61
C SER A 342 -7.82 -4.36 -14.81
N GLY A 343 -8.49 -4.00 -13.71
CA GLY A 343 -9.17 -4.96 -12.86
C GLY A 343 -10.23 -4.33 -11.98
N ALA A 344 -10.87 -5.16 -11.16
CA ALA A 344 -11.88 -4.81 -10.17
C ALA A 344 -13.20 -4.22 -10.70
N MET A 345 -13.35 -4.04 -12.01
CA MET A 345 -14.56 -3.60 -12.70
C MET A 345 -14.62 -4.20 -14.10
N SER A 346 -15.81 -4.30 -14.69
CA SER A 346 -15.96 -4.68 -16.11
C SER A 346 -15.25 -3.67 -17.03
N LEU A 347 -14.66 -4.19 -18.09
CA LEU A 347 -14.05 -3.38 -19.15
C LEU A 347 -15.08 -2.61 -19.96
#